data_66ce021d694dc8556e931b0943c29f87
#
_entry.id   66ce021d694dc8556e931b0943c29f87
#
_cell.length_a   1.000
_cell.length_b   1.000
_cell.length_c   1.000
_cell.angle_alpha   90.00
_cell.angle_beta   90.00
_cell.angle_gamma   90.00
#
_symmetry.space_group_name_H-M   'P 1'
#
loop_
_entity.id
_entity.type
_entity.pdbx_description
1 polymer ?
#
loop_
_entity_poly.entity_id
_entity_poly.type
_entity_poly.pdbx_seq_one_letter_code
_entity_poly.pdbx_strand_id
1 'polypeptide(L)'
;MNAVEYQQAARRRTASERRRDLSHPDLARPDLVRPDLAVLADRPAAWVAHVPPIEEPAARRTGTGAPDMPLSKLAAAGQGEIGEPGVGEQGRSSAADGLRLLLARAHSLSAMLGESCAPSIHSLRATTERVAALARAGEFEELTSALGRLLPGLEAAVRTVPKESQADAYELTAMAYQACSAALMKLGEPLAAWVAADRAMAAAEQAGNLLLAAAGQYRLAAVFLDSGEYALADEIARTSLIALRGLAELGDPDALSLRGGLTLLRATVAARTDHPATAFGHLATARLIASRLAGRTANELPEFGAQYVALVEIAVSVDLGDADHALRAAAAVDTASMPAGRLARMLVDVARAYALRQEVDQATAALARAVDLEPAEARDGAFALIGELASMRTPPPRLLVALAAQVGALPP
;
A
#
# COMPACT_ATOMS: atom_id res chain seq x y z
N MET A 1 -12.81 28.58 -24.87
CA MET A 1 -11.49 27.94 -25.08
C MET A 1 -11.62 26.51 -24.60
N ASN A 2 -11.51 25.53 -25.52
CA ASN A 2 -11.76 24.12 -25.24
C ASN A 2 -10.56 23.49 -24.51
N ALA A 3 -10.78 22.49 -23.67
CA ALA A 3 -9.74 21.78 -22.92
C ALA A 3 -8.60 21.24 -23.81
N VAL A 4 -8.90 20.92 -25.07
CA VAL A 4 -7.93 20.49 -26.10
C VAL A 4 -6.97 21.63 -26.50
N GLU A 5 -7.46 22.85 -26.59
CA GLU A 5 -6.64 24.03 -26.91
C GLU A 5 -5.71 24.40 -25.74
N TYR A 6 -6.15 24.19 -24.52
CA TYR A 6 -5.33 24.42 -23.33
C TYR A 6 -4.18 23.39 -23.20
N GLN A 7 -4.46 22.13 -23.50
CA GLN A 7 -3.42 21.08 -23.55
C GLN A 7 -2.41 21.34 -24.69
N GLN A 8 -2.85 21.82 -25.84
CA GLN A 8 -1.94 22.15 -26.94
C GLN A 8 -1.12 23.42 -26.66
N ALA A 9 -1.66 24.39 -25.94
CA ALA A 9 -0.91 25.58 -25.53
C ALA A 9 0.15 25.26 -24.45
N ALA A 10 -0.17 24.37 -23.52
CA ALA A 10 0.79 23.90 -22.52
C ALA A 10 1.97 23.10 -23.12
N ARG A 11 1.72 22.34 -24.20
CA ARG A 11 2.76 21.58 -24.92
C ARG A 11 3.65 22.45 -25.81
N ARG A 12 3.23 23.68 -26.17
CA ARG A 12 3.99 24.59 -27.06
C ARG A 12 4.96 25.53 -26.34
N ARG A 13 4.98 25.56 -25.01
CA ARG A 13 6.02 26.28 -24.26
C ARG A 13 7.34 25.53 -24.38
N THR A 14 8.27 26.13 -25.13
CA THR A 14 9.59 25.54 -25.41
C THR A 14 10.43 25.45 -24.15
N ALA A 15 11.41 24.53 -24.12
CA ALA A 15 12.38 24.37 -23.04
C ALA A 15 13.11 25.68 -22.66
N SER A 16 13.17 26.65 -23.59
CA SER A 16 13.76 27.99 -23.41
C SER A 16 12.94 28.89 -22.51
N GLU A 17 11.58 28.84 -22.57
CA GLU A 17 10.71 29.63 -21.69
C GLU A 17 10.70 29.07 -20.29
N ARG A 18 10.75 27.73 -20.14
CA ARG A 18 10.89 27.08 -18.82
C ARG A 18 12.19 27.43 -18.10
N ARG A 19 13.29 27.72 -18.84
CA ARG A 19 14.55 28.14 -18.23
C ARG A 19 14.55 29.61 -17.77
N ARG A 20 13.70 30.46 -18.32
CA ARG A 20 13.61 31.88 -17.92
C ARG A 20 12.80 32.07 -16.64
N ASP A 21 11.77 31.23 -16.41
CA ASP A 21 10.96 31.30 -15.17
C ASP A 21 11.70 30.76 -13.93
N LEU A 22 12.80 30.02 -14.09
CA LEU A 22 13.61 29.50 -12.98
C LEU A 22 14.71 30.47 -12.51
N SER A 23 14.81 31.67 -13.10
CA SER A 23 15.82 32.67 -12.76
C SER A 23 15.36 33.71 -11.71
N HIS A 24 14.26 33.48 -11.00
CA HIS A 24 13.87 34.32 -9.87
C HIS A 24 14.75 33.99 -8.65
N PRO A 25 15.49 34.96 -8.06
CA PRO A 25 16.46 34.69 -7.01
C PRO A 25 15.89 34.15 -5.70
N ASP A 26 14.57 34.23 -5.46
CA ASP A 26 13.93 33.80 -4.23
C ASP A 26 13.45 32.32 -4.24
N LEU A 27 13.68 31.56 -5.35
CA LEU A 27 13.35 30.14 -5.42
C LEU A 27 14.60 29.23 -5.40
N ALA A 28 15.77 29.80 -5.20
CA ALA A 28 17.01 29.08 -5.02
C ALA A 28 17.17 28.64 -3.57
N ARG A 29 16.84 27.41 -3.31
CA ARG A 29 17.06 26.51 -2.18
C ARG A 29 15.84 26.26 -1.26
N PRO A 30 15.27 25.06 -1.31
CA PRO A 30 15.44 24.13 -0.21
C PRO A 30 16.63 23.22 -0.55
N ASP A 31 17.54 23.08 0.39
CA ASP A 31 18.47 21.95 0.42
C ASP A 31 17.61 20.69 0.47
N LEU A 32 17.28 20.17 -0.72
CA LEU A 32 16.81 18.80 -0.88
C LEU A 32 18.03 17.96 -0.49
N VAL A 33 18.16 17.68 0.79
CA VAL A 33 18.91 16.55 1.28
C VAL A 33 18.24 15.35 0.62
N ARG A 34 18.74 14.94 -0.54
CA ARG A 34 18.56 13.57 -0.99
C ARG A 34 19.08 12.75 0.17
N PRO A 35 18.27 11.89 0.84
CA PRO A 35 18.86 10.91 1.72
C PRO A 35 19.88 10.20 0.85
N ASP A 36 21.12 10.13 1.33
CA ASP A 36 22.22 9.59 0.56
C ASP A 36 21.93 8.10 0.32
N LEU A 37 21.27 7.80 -0.81
CA LEU A 37 20.88 6.45 -1.21
C LEU A 37 22.10 5.52 -1.35
N ALA A 38 23.30 6.10 -1.48
CA ALA A 38 24.56 5.37 -1.40
C ALA A 38 24.78 4.76 0.00
N VAL A 39 24.28 5.39 1.07
CA VAL A 39 24.37 4.85 2.44
C VAL A 39 23.43 3.66 2.64
N LEU A 40 22.34 3.59 1.88
CA LEU A 40 21.41 2.45 1.92
C LEU A 40 21.86 1.30 1.01
N ALA A 41 22.58 1.58 -0.08
CA ALA A 41 23.10 0.56 -0.99
C ALA A 41 24.26 -0.24 -0.39
N ASP A 42 25.06 0.35 0.50
CA ASP A 42 26.22 -0.32 1.13
C ASP A 42 25.89 -1.08 2.44
N ARG A 43 24.60 -1.19 2.84
CA ARG A 43 24.20 -1.86 4.09
C ARG A 43 23.07 -2.89 3.95
N PRO A 44 23.10 -3.87 3.04
CA PRO A 44 22.05 -4.90 3.03
C PRO A 44 22.14 -5.88 4.20
N ALA A 45 23.31 -6.00 4.89
CA ALA A 45 23.50 -6.97 5.98
C ALA A 45 23.36 -6.39 7.41
N ALA A 46 23.44 -5.07 7.58
CA ALA A 46 23.34 -4.45 8.90
C ALA A 46 21.89 -4.24 9.38
N TRP A 47 20.92 -4.29 8.47
CA TRP A 47 19.50 -4.13 8.78
C TRP A 47 18.88 -5.30 9.53
N VAL A 48 19.35 -6.52 9.25
CA VAL A 48 18.85 -7.73 9.92
C VAL A 48 19.40 -7.87 11.34
N ALA A 49 20.48 -7.15 11.70
CA ALA A 49 21.15 -7.27 12.99
C ALA A 49 20.71 -6.27 14.07
N HIS A 50 19.79 -5.33 13.75
CA HIS A 50 19.35 -4.29 14.68
C HIS A 50 17.83 -4.22 14.83
N VAL A 51 17.20 -5.38 15.05
CA VAL A 51 15.92 -5.43 15.76
C VAL A 51 16.28 -5.40 17.24
N PRO A 52 16.07 -4.30 17.98
CA PRO A 52 16.27 -4.33 19.41
C PRO A 52 15.34 -5.39 19.99
N PRO A 53 15.77 -6.19 20.98
CA PRO A 53 14.87 -7.09 21.68
C PRO A 53 13.72 -6.26 22.23
N ILE A 54 12.49 -6.74 22.03
CA ILE A 54 11.29 -6.14 22.61
C ILE A 54 11.49 -6.18 24.11
N GLU A 55 11.75 -5.03 24.74
CA GLU A 55 11.73 -4.90 26.19
C GLU A 55 10.30 -5.16 26.66
N GLU A 56 10.11 -6.28 27.32
CA GLU A 56 8.86 -6.58 28.01
C GLU A 56 8.55 -5.46 29.03
N PRO A 57 7.33 -4.89 29.00
CA PRO A 57 6.94 -3.93 30.05
C PRO A 57 7.01 -4.65 31.40
N ALA A 58 7.73 -4.05 32.34
CA ALA A 58 7.97 -4.56 33.68
C ALA A 58 6.66 -4.99 34.37
N ALA A 59 6.39 -6.28 34.41
CA ALA A 59 5.27 -6.86 35.10
C ALA A 59 5.40 -6.60 36.61
N ARG A 60 4.44 -5.88 37.17
CA ARG A 60 4.25 -5.78 38.61
C ARG A 60 4.02 -7.20 39.16
N ARG A 61 4.98 -7.67 39.93
CA ARG A 61 4.88 -8.92 40.67
C ARG A 61 3.77 -8.82 41.74
N THR A 62 2.69 -9.55 41.51
CA THR A 62 1.88 -10.11 42.61
C THR A 62 1.90 -11.61 42.38
N GLY A 63 2.51 -12.30 43.35
CA GLY A 63 2.74 -13.73 43.26
C GLY A 63 1.47 -14.57 43.50
N THR A 64 1.35 -15.61 42.72
CA THR A 64 0.91 -16.95 43.15
C THR A 64 1.27 -17.92 42.04
N GLY A 65 1.91 -19.03 42.37
CA GLY A 65 2.65 -19.89 41.46
C GLY A 65 1.77 -20.69 40.50
N ALA A 66 2.28 -20.76 39.30
CA ALA A 66 2.01 -21.81 38.30
C ALA A 66 3.36 -22.34 37.79
N PRO A 67 3.49 -23.64 37.44
CA PRO A 67 4.77 -24.27 37.17
C PRO A 67 5.36 -23.80 35.85
N ASP A 68 6.62 -23.43 35.92
CA ASP A 68 7.49 -23.11 34.76
C ASP A 68 7.51 -24.26 33.73
N MET A 69 6.99 -24.02 32.54
CA MET A 69 7.31 -24.84 31.37
C MET A 69 8.45 -24.19 30.59
N PRO A 70 9.57 -24.88 30.38
CA PRO A 70 10.75 -24.30 29.72
C PRO A 70 10.48 -24.02 28.24
N LEU A 71 10.90 -22.85 27.78
CA LEU A 71 10.81 -22.35 26.40
C LEU A 71 11.36 -23.31 25.33
N SER A 72 12.21 -24.26 25.72
CA SER A 72 12.72 -25.33 24.84
C SER A 72 11.65 -26.32 24.35
N LYS A 73 10.49 -26.42 25.02
CA LYS A 73 9.38 -27.25 24.54
C LYS A 73 8.50 -26.57 23.50
N LEU A 74 8.49 -25.23 23.44
CA LEU A 74 7.80 -24.47 22.39
C LEU A 74 8.55 -24.55 21.04
N ALA A 75 9.88 -24.62 21.08
CA ALA A 75 10.69 -24.78 19.86
C ALA A 75 10.59 -26.18 19.23
N ALA A 76 10.28 -27.21 20.02
CA ALA A 76 10.10 -28.58 19.52
C ALA A 76 8.68 -28.87 18.97
N ALA A 77 7.68 -28.05 19.31
CA ALA A 77 6.31 -28.20 18.81
C ALA A 77 6.13 -27.58 17.40
N GLY A 78 7.09 -26.77 16.92
CA GLY A 78 7.07 -26.14 15.60
C GLY A 78 7.51 -27.05 14.43
N GLN A 79 7.78 -28.33 14.66
CA GLN A 79 8.12 -29.32 13.60
C GLN A 79 7.00 -30.35 13.37
N GLY A 80 5.77 -30.03 13.73
CA GLY A 80 4.59 -30.75 13.26
C GLY A 80 4.40 -30.47 11.78
N GLU A 81 4.13 -31.51 11.00
CA GLU A 81 3.90 -31.50 9.55
C GLU A 81 3.08 -30.26 9.15
N ILE A 82 3.71 -29.38 8.36
CA ILE A 82 3.04 -28.26 7.68
C ILE A 82 2.02 -28.95 6.76
N GLY A 83 0.73 -28.90 7.14
CA GLY A 83 -0.35 -29.33 6.28
C GLY A 83 -0.19 -28.66 4.92
N GLU A 84 -0.43 -29.40 3.82
CA GLU A 84 -0.30 -28.82 2.48
C GLU A 84 -1.08 -27.52 2.39
N PRO A 85 -0.46 -26.42 1.96
CA PRO A 85 -1.15 -25.14 1.86
C PRO A 85 -2.34 -25.28 0.90
N GLY A 86 -3.48 -24.70 1.24
CA GLY A 86 -4.68 -24.74 0.40
C GLY A 86 -4.39 -24.19 -1.00
N VAL A 87 -5.11 -24.65 -2.02
CA VAL A 87 -4.88 -24.31 -3.46
C VAL A 87 -4.75 -22.80 -3.68
N GLY A 88 -5.51 -21.98 -2.95
CA GLY A 88 -5.42 -20.51 -3.02
C GLY A 88 -4.13 -19.92 -2.43
N GLU A 89 -3.52 -20.58 -1.45
CA GLU A 89 -2.27 -20.16 -0.79
C GLU A 89 -1.06 -20.51 -1.66
N GLN A 90 -1.08 -21.65 -2.31
CA GLN A 90 -0.05 -22.03 -3.29
C GLN A 90 -0.03 -21.06 -4.46
N GLY A 91 -1.20 -20.62 -4.97
CA GLY A 91 -1.30 -19.63 -6.03
C GLY A 91 -0.74 -18.25 -5.60
N ARG A 92 -1.04 -17.78 -4.39
CA ARG A 92 -0.51 -16.50 -3.88
C ARG A 92 1.00 -16.55 -3.67
N SER A 93 1.54 -17.60 -3.09
CA SER A 93 2.99 -17.80 -2.93
C SER A 93 3.67 -17.87 -4.28
N SER A 94 3.12 -18.62 -5.24
CA SER A 94 3.62 -18.70 -6.60
C SER A 94 3.62 -17.37 -7.33
N ALA A 95 2.56 -16.56 -7.17
CA ALA A 95 2.46 -15.23 -7.76
C ALA A 95 3.48 -14.24 -7.13
N ALA A 96 3.66 -14.29 -5.80
CA ALA A 96 4.66 -13.49 -5.10
C ALA A 96 6.08 -13.83 -5.58
N ASP A 97 6.41 -15.11 -5.67
CA ASP A 97 7.70 -15.57 -6.20
C ASP A 97 7.90 -15.16 -7.65
N GLY A 98 6.85 -15.27 -8.47
CA GLY A 98 6.86 -14.83 -9.86
C GLY A 98 7.15 -13.34 -9.99
N LEU A 99 6.47 -12.50 -9.21
CA LEU A 99 6.69 -11.04 -9.20
C LEU A 99 8.09 -10.68 -8.68
N ARG A 100 8.58 -11.31 -7.62
CA ARG A 100 9.95 -11.14 -7.13
C ARG A 100 10.97 -11.49 -8.21
N LEU A 101 10.77 -12.60 -8.91
CA LEU A 101 11.64 -13.03 -10.01
C LEU A 101 11.63 -12.03 -11.16
N LEU A 102 10.48 -11.44 -11.51
CA LEU A 102 10.39 -10.40 -12.52
C LEU A 102 11.19 -9.15 -12.13
N LEU A 103 11.15 -8.75 -10.87
CA LEU A 103 11.97 -7.65 -10.37
C LEU A 103 13.47 -8.00 -10.34
N ALA A 104 13.84 -9.24 -10.07
CA ALA A 104 15.24 -9.67 -10.05
C ALA A 104 15.86 -9.76 -11.46
N ARG A 105 15.05 -9.88 -12.52
CA ARG A 105 15.54 -9.97 -13.89
C ARG A 105 16.11 -8.64 -14.37
N ALA A 106 17.28 -8.70 -15.00
CA ALA A 106 17.87 -7.58 -15.71
C ALA A 106 17.20 -7.41 -17.10
N HIS A 107 15.94 -6.94 -17.11
CA HIS A 107 15.20 -6.73 -18.37
C HIS A 107 15.95 -5.82 -19.33
N SER A 108 16.69 -4.84 -18.79
CA SER A 108 17.54 -3.96 -19.55
C SER A 108 18.67 -4.70 -20.29
N LEU A 109 19.29 -5.71 -19.68
CA LEU A 109 20.31 -6.52 -20.37
C LEU A 109 19.69 -7.37 -21.48
N SER A 110 18.53 -7.97 -21.23
CA SER A 110 17.82 -8.74 -22.25
C SER A 110 17.41 -7.85 -23.44
N ALA A 111 16.95 -6.63 -23.17
CA ALA A 111 16.62 -5.65 -24.21
C ALA A 111 17.86 -5.15 -24.99
N MET A 112 19.04 -5.10 -24.35
CA MET A 112 20.30 -4.74 -25.03
C MET A 112 20.85 -5.87 -25.91
N LEU A 113 20.57 -7.12 -25.56
CA LEU A 113 21.08 -8.30 -26.26
C LEU A 113 20.12 -8.84 -27.32
N GLY A 114 18.85 -8.41 -27.31
CA GLY A 114 17.83 -8.87 -28.24
C GLY A 114 17.63 -7.94 -29.42
N GLU A 115 17.50 -8.50 -30.63
CA GLU A 115 16.98 -7.81 -31.82
C GLU A 115 15.45 -7.63 -31.68
N SER A 116 15.01 -7.04 -30.57
CA SER A 116 13.57 -6.92 -30.28
C SER A 116 13.01 -5.74 -31.07
N CYS A 117 12.17 -6.02 -32.05
CA CYS A 117 11.21 -5.05 -32.53
C CYS A 117 10.29 -4.68 -31.37
N ALA A 118 10.42 -3.46 -30.83
CA ALA A 118 9.58 -3.01 -29.72
C ALA A 118 8.10 -3.01 -30.17
N PRO A 119 7.19 -3.52 -29.34
CA PRO A 119 5.76 -3.39 -29.60
C PRO A 119 5.38 -1.92 -29.74
N SER A 120 4.31 -1.61 -30.47
CA SER A 120 3.86 -0.23 -30.59
C SER A 120 3.44 0.32 -29.22
N ILE A 121 3.66 1.63 -28.98
CA ILE A 121 3.22 2.31 -27.76
C ILE A 121 1.72 2.09 -27.49
N HIS A 122 0.89 2.03 -28.55
CA HIS A 122 -0.53 1.75 -28.40
C HIS A 122 -0.81 0.34 -27.82
N SER A 123 -0.11 -0.69 -28.29
CA SER A 123 -0.23 -2.06 -27.77
C SER A 123 0.28 -2.15 -26.33
N LEU A 124 1.39 -1.48 -26.01
CA LEU A 124 1.92 -1.42 -24.65
C LEU A 124 0.95 -0.72 -23.70
N ARG A 125 0.29 0.36 -24.13
CA ARG A 125 -0.71 1.08 -23.34
C ARG A 125 -1.89 0.18 -22.96
N ALA A 126 -2.50 -0.50 -23.92
CA ALA A 126 -3.61 -1.42 -23.67
C ALA A 126 -3.22 -2.55 -22.69
N THR A 127 -2.00 -3.08 -22.83
CA THR A 127 -1.51 -4.13 -21.91
C THR A 127 -1.24 -3.56 -20.51
N THR A 128 -0.72 -2.35 -20.39
CA THR A 128 -0.47 -1.68 -19.11
C THR A 128 -1.78 -1.37 -18.37
N GLU A 129 -2.81 -0.91 -19.07
CA GLU A 129 -4.15 -0.69 -18.51
C GLU A 129 -4.76 -2.00 -17.99
N ARG A 130 -4.59 -3.11 -18.74
CA ARG A 130 -5.01 -4.44 -18.28
C ARG A 130 -4.25 -4.87 -17.03
N VAL A 131 -2.94 -4.67 -16.97
CA VAL A 131 -2.10 -4.98 -15.80
C VAL A 131 -2.60 -4.20 -14.57
N ALA A 132 -2.91 -2.92 -14.73
CA ALA A 132 -3.47 -2.10 -13.64
C ALA A 132 -4.85 -2.61 -13.18
N ALA A 133 -5.69 -3.08 -14.10
CA ALA A 133 -6.99 -3.67 -13.78
C ALA A 133 -6.84 -4.99 -13.01
N LEU A 134 -5.94 -5.89 -13.44
CA LEU A 134 -5.65 -7.17 -12.76
C LEU A 134 -5.12 -6.95 -11.33
N ALA A 135 -4.23 -5.96 -11.13
CA ALA A 135 -3.71 -5.62 -9.81
C ALA A 135 -4.82 -5.14 -8.85
N ARG A 136 -5.79 -4.36 -9.37
CA ARG A 136 -6.95 -3.92 -8.58
C ARG A 136 -7.89 -5.09 -8.26
N ALA A 137 -8.13 -5.97 -9.23
CA ALA A 137 -8.99 -7.14 -9.05
C ALA A 137 -8.39 -8.21 -8.13
N GLY A 138 -7.06 -8.19 -7.89
CA GLY A 138 -6.39 -9.24 -7.11
C GLY A 138 -6.09 -10.51 -7.90
N GLU A 139 -6.14 -10.45 -9.23
CA GLU A 139 -5.85 -11.55 -10.15
C GLU A 139 -4.33 -11.72 -10.32
N PHE A 140 -3.66 -12.17 -9.27
CA PHE A 140 -2.19 -12.09 -9.16
C PHE A 140 -1.45 -13.02 -10.12
N GLU A 141 -1.97 -14.19 -10.45
CA GLU A 141 -1.34 -15.13 -11.40
C GLU A 141 -1.37 -14.56 -12.82
N GLU A 142 -2.55 -14.05 -13.25
CA GLU A 142 -2.68 -13.41 -14.55
C GLU A 142 -1.84 -12.13 -14.62
N LEU A 143 -1.81 -11.35 -13.56
CA LEU A 143 -0.97 -10.17 -13.42
C LEU A 143 0.51 -10.50 -13.61
N THR A 144 1.01 -11.52 -12.93
CA THR A 144 2.40 -11.98 -13.02
C THR A 144 2.75 -12.38 -14.46
N SER A 145 1.87 -13.17 -15.10
CA SER A 145 2.02 -13.56 -16.48
C SER A 145 2.00 -12.37 -17.46
N ALA A 146 1.10 -11.39 -17.24
CA ALA A 146 0.99 -10.19 -18.06
C ALA A 146 2.21 -9.28 -17.91
N LEU A 147 2.67 -9.04 -16.67
CA LEU A 147 3.89 -8.28 -16.40
C LEU A 147 5.14 -8.93 -16.99
N GLY A 148 5.23 -10.25 -16.95
CA GLY A 148 6.35 -10.99 -17.52
C GLY A 148 6.52 -10.79 -19.04
N ARG A 149 5.43 -10.51 -19.75
CA ARG A 149 5.44 -10.15 -21.17
C ARG A 149 5.60 -8.65 -21.41
N LEU A 150 5.02 -7.82 -20.53
CA LEU A 150 4.98 -6.37 -20.68
C LEU A 150 6.33 -5.71 -20.39
N LEU A 151 6.97 -6.04 -19.26
CA LEU A 151 8.18 -5.36 -18.80
C LEU A 151 9.33 -5.40 -19.82
N PRO A 152 9.67 -6.55 -20.46
CA PRO A 152 10.69 -6.57 -21.51
C PRO A 152 10.35 -5.66 -22.70
N GLY A 153 9.07 -5.59 -23.08
CA GLY A 153 8.60 -4.71 -24.15
C GLY A 153 8.72 -3.23 -23.81
N LEU A 154 8.40 -2.85 -22.57
CA LEU A 154 8.57 -1.48 -22.07
C LEU A 154 10.06 -1.08 -22.01
N GLU A 155 10.92 -1.95 -21.50
CA GLU A 155 12.36 -1.74 -21.46
C GLU A 155 12.99 -1.60 -22.86
N ALA A 156 12.48 -2.33 -23.83
CA ALA A 156 12.89 -2.13 -25.24
C ALA A 156 12.35 -0.81 -25.79
N ALA A 157 11.08 -0.48 -25.51
CA ALA A 157 10.45 0.73 -26.02
C ALA A 157 11.16 2.01 -25.55
N VAL A 158 11.51 2.14 -24.25
CA VAL A 158 12.21 3.34 -23.75
C VAL A 158 13.55 3.61 -24.45
N ARG A 159 14.13 2.59 -25.11
CA ARG A 159 15.42 2.69 -25.85
C ARG A 159 15.27 2.90 -27.34
N THR A 160 14.21 2.38 -27.93
CA THR A 160 14.06 2.27 -29.39
C THR A 160 13.05 3.22 -29.98
N VAL A 161 12.09 3.72 -29.17
CA VAL A 161 11.11 4.69 -29.68
C VAL A 161 11.72 6.05 -29.97
N PRO A 162 11.15 6.83 -30.90
CA PRO A 162 11.56 8.21 -31.14
C PRO A 162 11.46 9.05 -29.86
N LYS A 163 12.30 10.08 -29.74
CA LYS A 163 12.36 10.95 -28.55
C LYS A 163 11.01 11.56 -28.17
N GLU A 164 10.17 11.83 -29.14
CA GLU A 164 8.82 12.38 -28.96
C GLU A 164 7.88 11.41 -28.20
N SER A 165 8.10 10.11 -28.35
CA SER A 165 7.32 9.05 -27.70
C SER A 165 8.01 8.45 -26.46
N GLN A 166 9.19 8.93 -26.12
CA GLN A 166 9.98 8.37 -25.02
C GLN A 166 9.33 8.65 -23.67
N ALA A 167 8.73 9.83 -23.49
CA ALA A 167 7.96 10.16 -22.31
C ALA A 167 6.77 9.20 -22.10
N ASP A 168 6.01 8.89 -23.17
CA ASP A 168 4.90 7.94 -23.12
C ASP A 168 5.39 6.53 -22.72
N ALA A 169 6.54 6.09 -23.21
CA ALA A 169 7.12 4.79 -22.84
C ALA A 169 7.49 4.73 -21.35
N TYR A 170 8.07 5.81 -20.82
CA TYR A 170 8.38 5.92 -19.40
C TYR A 170 7.12 6.00 -18.53
N GLU A 171 6.06 6.71 -18.96
CA GLU A 171 4.79 6.73 -18.25
C GLU A 171 4.21 5.32 -18.12
N LEU A 172 4.17 4.55 -19.20
CA LEU A 172 3.68 3.17 -19.18
C LEU A 172 4.54 2.27 -18.28
N THR A 173 5.86 2.49 -18.28
CA THR A 173 6.79 1.78 -17.40
C THR A 173 6.50 2.09 -15.93
N ALA A 174 6.28 3.36 -15.59
CA ALA A 174 5.90 3.78 -14.24
C ALA A 174 4.59 3.11 -13.79
N MET A 175 3.55 3.15 -14.64
CA MET A 175 2.25 2.52 -14.35
C MET A 175 2.38 1.00 -14.13
N ALA A 176 3.18 0.30 -14.94
CA ALA A 176 3.40 -1.13 -14.80
C ALA A 176 4.07 -1.48 -13.46
N TYR A 177 5.10 -0.74 -13.07
CA TYR A 177 5.78 -0.94 -11.78
C TYR A 177 4.92 -0.52 -10.58
N GLN A 178 4.05 0.49 -10.72
CA GLN A 178 3.07 0.83 -9.67
C GLN A 178 2.07 -0.30 -9.45
N ALA A 179 1.57 -0.92 -10.52
CA ALA A 179 0.69 -2.09 -10.43
C ALA A 179 1.39 -3.28 -9.76
N CYS A 180 2.67 -3.51 -10.11
CA CYS A 180 3.50 -4.53 -9.49
C CYS A 180 3.68 -4.28 -7.97
N SER A 181 4.02 -3.04 -7.57
CA SER A 181 4.16 -2.64 -6.17
C SER A 181 2.85 -2.84 -5.38
N ALA A 182 1.72 -2.42 -5.95
CA ALA A 182 0.42 -2.59 -5.31
C ALA A 182 0.05 -4.07 -5.08
N ALA A 183 0.37 -4.94 -6.04
CA ALA A 183 0.14 -6.38 -5.92
C ALA A 183 1.05 -7.01 -4.85
N LEU A 184 2.33 -6.65 -4.84
CA LEU A 184 3.29 -7.16 -3.85
C LEU A 184 2.92 -6.75 -2.42
N MET A 185 2.40 -5.53 -2.20
CA MET A 185 1.86 -5.13 -0.89
C MET A 185 0.69 -6.02 -0.46
N LYS A 186 -0.25 -6.31 -1.37
CA LYS A 186 -1.38 -7.22 -1.08
C LYS A 186 -0.94 -8.67 -0.86
N LEU A 187 0.22 -9.06 -1.36
CA LEU A 187 0.82 -10.39 -1.17
C LEU A 187 1.72 -10.48 0.07
N GLY A 188 1.85 -9.41 0.86
CA GLY A 188 2.69 -9.37 2.05
C GLY A 188 4.18 -9.29 1.76
N GLU A 189 4.58 -8.71 0.62
CA GLU A 189 5.97 -8.61 0.15
C GLU A 189 6.50 -7.17 0.15
N PRO A 190 6.61 -6.48 1.30
CA PRO A 190 6.91 -5.05 1.37
C PRO A 190 8.28 -4.69 0.76
N LEU A 191 9.30 -5.53 0.93
CA LEU A 191 10.63 -5.26 0.36
C LEU A 191 10.63 -5.30 -1.18
N ALA A 192 9.92 -6.26 -1.77
CA ALA A 192 9.78 -6.33 -3.21
C ALA A 192 8.88 -5.20 -3.73
N ALA A 193 7.84 -4.84 -2.99
CA ALA A 193 6.97 -3.71 -3.29
C ALA A 193 7.73 -2.38 -3.29
N TRP A 194 8.68 -2.20 -2.36
CA TRP A 194 9.57 -1.04 -2.36
C TRP A 194 10.40 -0.95 -3.64
N VAL A 195 11.06 -2.05 -4.04
CA VAL A 195 11.85 -2.08 -5.28
C VAL A 195 11.00 -1.70 -6.51
N ALA A 196 9.76 -2.20 -6.56
CA ALA A 196 8.85 -1.85 -7.65
C ALA A 196 8.42 -0.37 -7.60
N ALA A 197 8.14 0.18 -6.42
CA ALA A 197 7.79 1.58 -6.23
C ALA A 197 8.95 2.53 -6.62
N ASP A 198 10.18 2.20 -6.25
CA ASP A 198 11.37 2.96 -6.63
C ASP A 198 11.56 3.01 -8.15
N ARG A 199 11.41 1.87 -8.84
CA ARG A 199 11.45 1.82 -10.31
C ARG A 199 10.33 2.61 -10.96
N ALA A 200 9.13 2.55 -10.40
CA ALA A 200 8.00 3.35 -10.89
C ALA A 200 8.29 4.84 -10.80
N MET A 201 8.86 5.27 -9.68
CA MET A 201 9.23 6.66 -9.45
C MET A 201 10.32 7.14 -10.40
N ALA A 202 11.40 6.35 -10.57
CA ALA A 202 12.46 6.66 -11.50
C ALA A 202 11.94 6.80 -12.96
N ALA A 203 11.02 5.93 -13.38
CA ALA A 203 10.39 6.02 -14.70
C ALA A 203 9.49 7.27 -14.81
N ALA A 204 8.71 7.61 -13.78
CA ALA A 204 7.86 8.80 -13.76
C ALA A 204 8.69 10.10 -13.83
N GLU A 205 9.85 10.15 -13.18
CA GLU A 205 10.80 11.26 -13.28
C GLU A 205 11.33 11.41 -14.71
N GLN A 206 11.69 10.31 -15.37
CA GLN A 206 12.14 10.34 -16.78
C GLN A 206 11.02 10.79 -17.74
N ALA A 207 9.78 10.45 -17.44
CA ALA A 207 8.60 10.93 -18.17
C ALA A 207 8.33 12.42 -17.93
N GLY A 208 8.84 13.01 -16.85
CA GLY A 208 8.51 14.36 -16.41
C GLY A 208 7.06 14.48 -15.93
N ASN A 209 6.45 13.38 -15.47
CA ASN A 209 5.06 13.32 -15.03
C ASN A 209 4.98 13.38 -13.50
N LEU A 210 4.64 14.58 -12.97
CA LEU A 210 4.56 14.85 -11.54
C LEU A 210 3.49 13.98 -10.84
N LEU A 211 2.34 13.71 -11.49
CA LEU A 211 1.27 12.91 -10.90
C LEU A 211 1.70 11.47 -10.72
N LEU A 212 2.33 10.87 -11.74
CA LEU A 212 2.87 9.52 -11.65
C LEU A 212 4.01 9.41 -10.63
N ALA A 213 4.88 10.43 -10.54
CA ALA A 213 5.92 10.48 -9.52
C ALA A 213 5.31 10.54 -8.11
N ALA A 214 4.27 11.36 -7.90
CA ALA A 214 3.56 11.44 -6.64
C ALA A 214 2.79 10.16 -6.31
N ALA A 215 2.24 9.45 -7.30
CA ALA A 215 1.64 8.14 -7.10
C ALA A 215 2.69 7.09 -6.67
N GLY A 216 3.89 7.13 -7.25
CA GLY A 216 5.03 6.31 -6.79
C GLY A 216 5.41 6.61 -5.34
N GLN A 217 5.49 7.90 -4.98
CA GLN A 217 5.75 8.34 -3.61
C GLN A 217 4.66 7.88 -2.63
N TYR A 218 3.39 7.91 -3.03
CA TYR A 218 2.30 7.36 -2.22
C TYR A 218 2.50 5.86 -1.94
N ARG A 219 2.88 5.07 -2.96
CA ARG A 219 3.18 3.64 -2.80
C ARG A 219 4.36 3.42 -1.85
N LEU A 220 5.42 4.19 -2.02
CA LEU A 220 6.60 4.12 -1.17
C LEU A 220 6.26 4.46 0.29
N ALA A 221 5.51 5.54 0.52
CA ALA A 221 5.06 5.91 1.86
C ALA A 221 4.17 4.83 2.49
N ALA A 222 3.32 4.15 1.70
CA ALA A 222 2.51 3.02 2.19
C ALA A 222 3.38 1.83 2.61
N VAL A 223 4.43 1.51 1.85
CA VAL A 223 5.40 0.45 2.21
C VAL A 223 6.10 0.78 3.54
N PHE A 224 6.57 2.01 3.72
CA PHE A 224 7.20 2.43 4.98
C PHE A 224 6.23 2.44 6.16
N LEU A 225 4.98 2.85 5.94
CA LEU A 225 3.93 2.77 6.96
C LEU A 225 3.70 1.32 7.43
N ASP A 226 3.62 0.39 6.49
CA ASP A 226 3.40 -1.03 6.78
C ASP A 226 4.61 -1.67 7.48
N SER A 227 5.81 -1.22 7.13
CA SER A 227 7.06 -1.65 7.75
C SER A 227 7.34 -0.99 9.12
N GLY A 228 6.46 -0.11 9.61
CA GLY A 228 6.64 0.60 10.87
C GLY A 228 7.59 1.80 10.81
N GLU A 229 8.08 2.17 9.64
CA GLU A 229 9.00 3.29 9.41
C GLU A 229 8.22 4.61 9.30
N TYR A 230 7.52 4.97 10.38
CA TYR A 230 6.55 6.07 10.41
C TYR A 230 7.13 7.43 10.06
N ALA A 231 8.35 7.72 10.50
CA ALA A 231 9.02 8.99 10.21
C ALA A 231 9.29 9.17 8.70
N LEU A 232 9.74 8.10 8.03
CA LEU A 232 9.96 8.10 6.57
C LEU A 232 8.65 8.20 5.80
N ALA A 233 7.62 7.47 6.23
CA ALA A 233 6.29 7.54 5.63
C ALA A 233 5.71 8.97 5.69
N ASP A 234 5.80 9.64 6.85
CA ASP A 234 5.32 11.03 7.01
C ASP A 234 6.11 12.02 6.16
N GLU A 235 7.43 11.92 6.13
CA GLU A 235 8.30 12.83 5.35
C GLU A 235 8.03 12.73 3.85
N ILE A 236 7.91 11.51 3.32
CA ILE A 236 7.57 11.28 1.91
C ILE A 236 6.18 11.85 1.60
N ALA A 237 5.19 11.56 2.47
CA ALA A 237 3.84 12.06 2.28
C ALA A 237 3.80 13.60 2.34
N ARG A 238 4.51 14.23 3.27
CA ARG A 238 4.61 15.68 3.43
C ARG A 238 5.21 16.34 2.18
N THR A 239 6.31 15.80 1.67
CA THR A 239 6.99 16.33 0.48
C THR A 239 6.08 16.23 -0.75
N SER A 240 5.41 15.09 -0.94
CA SER A 240 4.47 14.88 -2.04
C SER A 240 3.26 15.81 -1.97
N LEU A 241 2.74 16.08 -0.77
CA LEU A 241 1.65 17.04 -0.55
C LEU A 241 2.03 18.47 -0.98
N ILE A 242 3.29 18.86 -0.76
CA ILE A 242 3.81 20.17 -1.21
C ILE A 242 3.88 20.20 -2.74
N ALA A 243 4.44 19.16 -3.36
CA ALA A 243 4.58 19.07 -4.82
C ALA A 243 3.22 19.13 -5.56
N LEU A 244 2.20 18.48 -5.01
CA LEU A 244 0.86 18.41 -5.61
C LEU A 244 0.01 19.66 -5.39
N ARG A 245 0.48 20.66 -4.61
CA ARG A 245 -0.36 21.81 -4.18
C ARG A 245 -0.97 22.55 -5.38
N GLY A 246 -0.14 22.96 -6.34
CA GLY A 246 -0.59 23.76 -7.49
C GLY A 246 -1.63 23.05 -8.34
N LEU A 247 -1.43 21.76 -8.66
CA LEU A 247 -2.39 20.98 -9.44
C LEU A 247 -3.73 20.80 -8.69
N ALA A 248 -3.66 20.54 -7.39
CA ALA A 248 -4.86 20.38 -6.57
C ALA A 248 -5.62 21.70 -6.36
N GLU A 249 -4.95 22.85 -6.32
CA GLU A 249 -5.58 24.19 -6.29
C GLU A 249 -6.35 24.45 -7.59
N LEU A 250 -5.80 24.03 -8.74
CA LEU A 250 -6.47 24.06 -10.04
C LEU A 250 -7.64 23.06 -10.14
N GLY A 251 -7.80 22.20 -9.14
CA GLY A 251 -8.87 21.23 -9.07
C GLY A 251 -8.63 19.98 -9.89
N ASP A 252 -7.39 19.63 -10.22
CA ASP A 252 -7.05 18.38 -10.90
C ASP A 252 -7.51 17.18 -10.05
N PRO A 253 -8.34 16.26 -10.59
CA PRO A 253 -8.90 15.15 -9.81
C PRO A 253 -7.85 14.14 -9.36
N ASP A 254 -6.81 13.89 -10.15
CA ASP A 254 -5.75 12.97 -9.80
C ASP A 254 -4.87 13.56 -8.68
N ALA A 255 -4.54 14.84 -8.76
CA ALA A 255 -3.85 15.55 -7.68
C ALA A 255 -4.68 15.61 -6.39
N LEU A 256 -6.00 15.78 -6.49
CA LEU A 256 -6.89 15.76 -5.32
C LEU A 256 -6.95 14.37 -4.70
N SER A 257 -7.08 13.30 -5.49
CA SER A 257 -7.13 11.93 -4.99
C SER A 257 -5.83 11.53 -4.29
N LEU A 258 -4.68 11.81 -4.89
CA LEU A 258 -3.37 11.55 -4.30
C LEU A 258 -3.15 12.36 -3.01
N ARG A 259 -3.50 13.65 -3.01
CA ARG A 259 -3.43 14.46 -1.79
C ARG A 259 -4.30 13.91 -0.68
N GLY A 260 -5.49 13.44 -1.02
CA GLY A 260 -6.39 12.80 -0.07
C GLY A 260 -5.79 11.54 0.52
N GLY A 261 -5.29 10.64 -0.31
CA GLY A 261 -4.62 9.40 0.11
C GLY A 261 -3.39 9.65 0.99
N LEU A 262 -2.50 10.59 0.59
CA LEU A 262 -1.33 10.98 1.38
C LEU A 262 -1.73 11.61 2.73
N THR A 263 -2.83 12.37 2.77
CA THR A 263 -3.35 12.94 4.02
C THR A 263 -3.88 11.85 4.94
N LEU A 264 -4.58 10.83 4.40
CA LEU A 264 -5.03 9.67 5.16
C LEU A 264 -3.87 8.82 5.68
N LEU A 265 -2.82 8.63 4.88
CA LEU A 265 -1.62 7.95 5.32
C LEU A 265 -1.00 8.66 6.53
N ARG A 266 -0.92 9.99 6.49
CA ARG A 266 -0.45 10.80 7.64
C ARG A 266 -1.39 10.69 8.85
N ALA A 267 -2.71 10.55 8.65
CA ALA A 267 -3.63 10.27 9.74
C ALA A 267 -3.32 8.94 10.42
N THR A 268 -3.03 7.89 9.64
CA THR A 268 -2.64 6.58 10.16
C THR A 268 -1.27 6.64 10.88
N VAL A 269 -0.28 7.34 10.31
CA VAL A 269 1.01 7.56 11.00
C VAL A 269 0.79 8.24 12.35
N ALA A 270 0.00 9.30 12.39
CA ALA A 270 -0.29 10.04 13.62
C ALA A 270 -1.01 9.16 14.66
N ALA A 271 -1.92 8.28 14.23
CA ALA A 271 -2.59 7.32 15.12
C ALA A 271 -1.60 6.32 15.71
N ARG A 272 -0.77 5.69 14.87
CA ARG A 272 0.23 4.69 15.29
C ARG A 272 1.38 5.26 16.13
N THR A 273 1.56 6.59 16.09
CA THR A 273 2.51 7.32 16.95
C THR A 273 1.85 8.03 18.13
N ASP A 274 0.59 7.69 18.45
CA ASP A 274 -0.19 8.21 19.58
C ASP A 274 -0.37 9.73 19.58
N HIS A 275 -0.74 10.28 18.42
CA HIS A 275 -1.04 11.71 18.24
C HIS A 275 -2.50 11.92 17.79
N PRO A 276 -3.50 11.71 18.68
CA PRO A 276 -4.92 11.68 18.29
C PRO A 276 -5.42 12.98 17.66
N ALA A 277 -5.03 14.14 18.22
CA ALA A 277 -5.45 15.44 17.66
C ALA A 277 -4.94 15.65 16.22
N THR A 278 -3.72 15.22 15.92
CA THR A 278 -3.13 15.28 14.59
C THR A 278 -3.82 14.31 13.64
N ALA A 279 -4.10 13.08 14.08
CA ALA A 279 -4.79 12.06 13.30
C ALA A 279 -6.18 12.53 12.87
N PHE A 280 -7.01 13.00 13.80
CA PHE A 280 -8.34 13.52 13.49
C PHE A 280 -8.29 14.82 12.66
N GLY A 281 -7.27 15.68 12.83
CA GLY A 281 -7.02 16.84 11.99
C GLY A 281 -6.76 16.47 10.52
N HIS A 282 -5.97 15.42 10.29
CA HIS A 282 -5.75 14.88 8.94
C HIS A 282 -7.02 14.23 8.36
N LEU A 283 -7.80 13.49 9.15
CA LEU A 283 -9.09 12.95 8.71
C LEU A 283 -10.06 14.06 8.30
N ALA A 284 -10.16 15.13 9.07
CA ALA A 284 -11.00 16.28 8.72
C ALA A 284 -10.55 16.93 7.39
N THR A 285 -9.23 17.07 7.20
CA THR A 285 -8.66 17.57 5.94
C THR A 285 -8.99 16.64 4.77
N ALA A 286 -8.85 15.32 4.95
CA ALA A 286 -9.16 14.34 3.92
C ALA A 286 -10.66 14.38 3.53
N ARG A 287 -11.59 14.59 4.47
CA ARG A 287 -13.02 14.79 4.18
C ARG A 287 -13.27 16.02 3.31
N LEU A 288 -12.59 17.13 3.58
CA LEU A 288 -12.68 18.33 2.75
C LEU A 288 -12.16 18.07 1.32
N ILE A 289 -11.08 17.31 1.17
CA ILE A 289 -10.56 16.94 -0.14
C ILE A 289 -11.56 16.01 -0.86
N ALA A 290 -12.10 15.03 -0.17
CA ALA A 290 -13.08 14.11 -0.73
C ALA A 290 -14.36 14.85 -1.21
N SER A 291 -14.84 15.86 -0.48
CA SER A 291 -15.97 16.67 -0.91
C SER A 291 -15.69 17.47 -2.19
N ARG A 292 -14.45 17.94 -2.40
CA ARG A 292 -14.02 18.60 -3.65
C ARG A 292 -13.93 17.64 -4.83
N LEU A 293 -13.66 16.37 -4.57
CA LEU A 293 -13.57 15.31 -5.59
C LEU A 293 -14.95 14.74 -5.95
N ALA A 294 -16.00 14.97 -5.15
CA ALA A 294 -17.30 14.36 -5.32
C ALA A 294 -17.85 14.56 -6.76
N GLY A 295 -18.28 13.46 -7.37
CA GLY A 295 -18.78 13.44 -8.76
C GLY A 295 -17.70 13.53 -9.84
N ARG A 296 -16.41 13.47 -9.49
CA ARG A 296 -15.27 13.51 -10.42
C ARG A 296 -14.52 12.18 -10.36
N THR A 297 -14.00 11.74 -11.50
CA THR A 297 -13.20 10.51 -11.59
C THR A 297 -11.72 10.85 -11.49
N ALA A 298 -10.98 10.11 -10.66
CA ALA A 298 -9.53 10.12 -10.59
C ALA A 298 -8.98 8.77 -11.11
N ASN A 299 -7.82 8.79 -11.72
CA ASN A 299 -7.17 7.60 -12.27
C ASN A 299 -6.04 7.10 -11.36
N GLU A 300 -5.29 8.02 -10.72
CA GLU A 300 -4.10 7.69 -9.94
C GLU A 300 -4.43 6.99 -8.61
N LEU A 301 -5.49 7.43 -7.93
CA LEU A 301 -6.00 6.79 -6.71
C LEU A 301 -7.54 6.75 -6.75
N PRO A 302 -8.11 5.88 -7.59
CA PRO A 302 -9.55 5.86 -7.85
C PRO A 302 -10.38 5.46 -6.63
N GLU A 303 -9.80 4.77 -5.66
CA GLU A 303 -10.45 4.40 -4.42
C GLU A 303 -10.63 5.56 -3.43
N PHE A 304 -9.91 6.68 -3.59
CA PHE A 304 -10.05 7.81 -2.68
C PHE A 304 -11.41 8.51 -2.85
N GLY A 305 -12.09 8.72 -1.74
CA GLY A 305 -13.40 9.37 -1.68
C GLY A 305 -13.98 9.30 -0.27
N ALA A 306 -15.22 9.77 -0.10
CA ALA A 306 -15.86 9.85 1.22
C ALA A 306 -15.93 8.48 1.94
N GLN A 307 -16.25 7.41 1.21
CA GLN A 307 -16.30 6.05 1.76
C GLN A 307 -14.93 5.59 2.24
N TYR A 308 -13.86 5.84 1.45
CA TYR A 308 -12.50 5.46 1.85
C TYR A 308 -12.02 6.23 3.07
N VAL A 309 -12.36 7.52 3.18
CA VAL A 309 -12.08 8.32 4.39
C VAL A 309 -12.75 7.72 5.62
N ALA A 310 -14.02 7.29 5.50
CA ALA A 310 -14.74 6.66 6.61
C ALA A 310 -14.09 5.32 7.05
N LEU A 311 -13.62 4.52 6.10
CA LEU A 311 -12.89 3.28 6.42
C LEU A 311 -11.60 3.55 7.18
N VAL A 312 -10.80 4.53 6.72
CA VAL A 312 -9.56 4.91 7.41
C VAL A 312 -9.85 5.52 8.79
N GLU A 313 -10.96 6.24 8.97
CA GLU A 313 -11.38 6.74 10.28
C GLU A 313 -11.62 5.61 11.29
N ILE A 314 -12.25 4.51 10.86
CA ILE A 314 -12.46 3.32 11.70
C ILE A 314 -11.11 2.76 12.13
N ALA A 315 -10.20 2.51 11.16
CA ALA A 315 -8.87 1.97 11.43
C ALA A 315 -8.04 2.87 12.36
N VAL A 316 -8.01 4.19 12.11
CA VAL A 316 -7.35 5.19 12.94
C VAL A 316 -7.89 5.19 14.37
N SER A 317 -9.21 5.08 14.54
CA SER A 317 -9.83 5.04 15.87
C SER A 317 -9.44 3.77 16.63
N VAL A 318 -9.38 2.63 15.94
CA VAL A 318 -8.89 1.36 16.51
C VAL A 318 -7.42 1.48 16.92
N ASP A 319 -6.57 2.04 16.05
CA ASP A 319 -5.13 2.22 16.33
C ASP A 319 -4.90 3.17 17.53
N LEU A 320 -5.81 4.13 17.77
CA LEU A 320 -5.82 5.01 18.95
C LEU A 320 -6.49 4.40 20.19
N GLY A 321 -7.02 3.17 20.11
CA GLY A 321 -7.72 2.51 21.21
C GLY A 321 -9.15 3.03 21.48
N ASP A 322 -9.70 3.92 20.62
CA ASP A 322 -11.07 4.45 20.74
C ASP A 322 -12.08 3.53 20.06
N ALA A 323 -12.34 2.39 20.70
CA ALA A 323 -13.27 1.38 20.21
C ALA A 323 -14.69 1.93 19.99
N ASP A 324 -15.16 2.81 20.86
CA ASP A 324 -16.50 3.37 20.77
C ASP A 324 -16.65 4.28 19.56
N HIS A 325 -15.65 5.08 19.25
CA HIS A 325 -15.63 5.90 18.04
C HIS A 325 -15.58 5.01 16.79
N ALA A 326 -14.71 4.01 16.78
CA ALA A 326 -14.59 3.06 15.66
C ALA A 326 -15.91 2.37 15.34
N LEU A 327 -16.63 1.86 16.34
CA LEU A 327 -17.91 1.17 16.16
C LEU A 327 -19.02 2.13 15.70
N ARG A 328 -19.06 3.37 16.22
CA ARG A 328 -20.01 4.39 15.74
C ARG A 328 -19.72 4.78 14.27
N ALA A 329 -18.46 4.97 13.93
CA ALA A 329 -18.05 5.27 12.56
C ALA A 329 -18.43 4.11 11.62
N ALA A 330 -18.17 2.87 12.01
CA ALA A 330 -18.52 1.69 11.23
C ALA A 330 -20.02 1.56 10.99
N ALA A 331 -20.85 1.84 12.01
CA ALA A 331 -22.31 1.80 11.90
C ALA A 331 -22.87 2.87 10.93
N ALA A 332 -22.13 3.96 10.68
CA ALA A 332 -22.52 5.03 9.78
C ALA A 332 -22.13 4.77 8.31
N VAL A 333 -21.31 3.76 8.03
CA VAL A 333 -20.87 3.44 6.67
C VAL A 333 -21.95 2.72 5.88
N ASP A 334 -22.30 3.23 4.70
CA ASP A 334 -23.12 2.50 3.75
C ASP A 334 -22.30 1.35 3.12
N THR A 335 -22.67 0.13 3.45
CA THR A 335 -22.01 -1.08 2.97
C THR A 335 -22.70 -1.73 1.77
N ALA A 336 -23.87 -1.23 1.34
CA ALA A 336 -24.68 -1.89 0.30
C ALA A 336 -23.98 -1.99 -1.06
N SER A 337 -23.16 -0.99 -1.39
CA SER A 337 -22.40 -0.93 -2.65
C SER A 337 -20.90 -1.21 -2.48
N MET A 338 -20.50 -1.66 -1.28
CA MET A 338 -19.08 -1.83 -0.98
C MET A 338 -18.53 -3.14 -1.58
N PRO A 339 -17.38 -3.12 -2.26
CA PRO A 339 -16.69 -4.34 -2.69
C PRO A 339 -16.37 -5.27 -1.52
N ALA A 340 -16.52 -6.58 -1.74
CA ALA A 340 -16.36 -7.60 -0.71
C ALA A 340 -15.02 -7.49 0.07
N GLY A 341 -13.90 -7.28 -0.64
CA GLY A 341 -12.60 -7.13 0.02
C GLY A 341 -12.49 -5.88 0.92
N ARG A 342 -13.14 -4.77 0.57
CA ARG A 342 -13.18 -3.58 1.45
C ARG A 342 -14.05 -3.82 2.68
N LEU A 343 -15.19 -4.47 2.48
CA LEU A 343 -16.09 -4.84 3.59
C LEU A 343 -15.38 -5.83 4.54
N ALA A 344 -14.67 -6.79 4.01
CA ALA A 344 -13.89 -7.73 4.82
C ALA A 344 -12.84 -7.02 5.68
N ARG A 345 -12.07 -6.10 5.10
CA ARG A 345 -11.09 -5.28 5.87
C ARG A 345 -11.76 -4.43 6.95
N MET A 346 -12.88 -3.76 6.63
CA MET A 346 -13.64 -3.01 7.62
C MET A 346 -14.12 -3.91 8.77
N LEU A 347 -14.59 -5.12 8.46
CA LEU A 347 -15.03 -6.07 9.48
C LEU A 347 -13.89 -6.58 10.38
N VAL A 348 -12.66 -6.68 9.86
CA VAL A 348 -11.46 -6.95 10.67
C VAL A 348 -11.22 -5.80 11.65
N ASP A 349 -11.31 -4.54 11.22
CA ASP A 349 -11.16 -3.39 12.13
C ASP A 349 -12.30 -3.31 13.15
N VAL A 350 -13.54 -3.64 12.76
CA VAL A 350 -14.68 -3.79 13.68
C VAL A 350 -14.43 -4.91 14.73
N ALA A 351 -13.85 -6.04 14.29
CA ALA A 351 -13.48 -7.11 15.21
C ALA A 351 -12.40 -6.66 16.21
N ARG A 352 -11.39 -5.90 15.74
CA ARG A 352 -10.37 -5.28 16.63
C ARG A 352 -11.01 -4.31 17.63
N ALA A 353 -11.98 -3.50 17.20
CA ALA A 353 -12.71 -2.60 18.11
C ALA A 353 -13.48 -3.36 19.18
N TYR A 354 -14.16 -4.46 18.84
CA TYR A 354 -14.81 -5.33 19.83
C TYR A 354 -13.80 -6.02 20.75
N ALA A 355 -12.63 -6.42 20.25
CA ALA A 355 -11.56 -6.97 21.08
C ALA A 355 -11.05 -5.95 22.11
N LEU A 356 -10.83 -4.69 21.72
CA LEU A 356 -10.50 -3.61 22.66
C LEU A 356 -11.54 -3.44 23.79
N ARG A 357 -12.81 -3.73 23.51
CA ARG A 357 -13.89 -3.75 24.52
C ARG A 357 -14.02 -5.07 25.28
N GLN A 358 -13.17 -6.05 24.97
CA GLN A 358 -13.24 -7.42 25.51
C GLN A 358 -14.56 -8.16 25.17
N GLU A 359 -15.22 -7.75 24.11
CA GLU A 359 -16.45 -8.34 23.59
C GLU A 359 -16.13 -9.49 22.61
N VAL A 360 -15.59 -10.61 23.14
CA VAL A 360 -15.00 -11.72 22.36
C VAL A 360 -16.00 -12.34 21.37
N ASP A 361 -17.28 -12.48 21.75
CA ASP A 361 -18.28 -13.10 20.86
C ASP A 361 -18.58 -12.21 19.64
N GLN A 362 -18.71 -10.90 19.82
CA GLN A 362 -18.91 -9.92 18.73
C GLN A 362 -17.68 -9.82 17.84
N ALA A 363 -16.48 -9.77 18.44
CA ALA A 363 -15.22 -9.78 17.71
C ALA A 363 -15.11 -11.03 16.83
N THR A 364 -15.38 -12.21 17.38
CA THR A 364 -15.35 -13.47 16.63
C THR A 364 -16.37 -13.51 15.50
N ALA A 365 -17.60 -13.01 15.73
CA ALA A 365 -18.63 -12.98 14.70
C ALA A 365 -18.28 -12.03 13.54
N ALA A 366 -17.73 -10.84 13.84
CA ALA A 366 -17.27 -9.90 12.83
C ALA A 366 -16.13 -10.49 12.00
N LEU A 367 -15.17 -11.15 12.66
CA LEU A 367 -14.02 -11.77 12.03
C LEU A 367 -14.42 -12.95 11.14
N ALA A 368 -15.32 -13.82 11.60
CA ALA A 368 -15.86 -14.92 10.81
C ALA A 368 -16.55 -14.40 9.54
N ARG A 369 -17.36 -13.36 9.66
CA ARG A 369 -18.00 -12.73 8.50
C ARG A 369 -16.98 -12.12 7.51
N ALA A 370 -15.87 -11.54 8.00
CA ALA A 370 -14.82 -11.04 7.14
C ALA A 370 -14.17 -12.16 6.33
N VAL A 371 -13.85 -13.29 6.98
CA VAL A 371 -13.23 -14.46 6.33
C VAL A 371 -14.20 -15.12 5.35
N ASP A 372 -15.50 -15.20 5.67
CA ASP A 372 -16.51 -15.76 4.76
C ASP A 372 -16.70 -14.90 3.50
N LEU A 373 -16.59 -13.57 3.63
CA LEU A 373 -16.74 -12.65 2.50
C LEU A 373 -15.55 -12.65 1.54
N GLU A 374 -14.34 -12.56 2.09
CA GLU A 374 -13.11 -12.46 1.30
C GLU A 374 -11.93 -13.00 2.13
N PRO A 375 -11.69 -14.31 2.11
CA PRO A 375 -10.66 -14.95 2.95
C PRO A 375 -9.27 -14.36 2.72
N ALA A 376 -8.95 -14.01 1.49
CA ALA A 376 -7.64 -13.47 1.11
C ALA A 376 -7.34 -12.10 1.75
N GLU A 377 -8.35 -11.24 1.87
CA GLU A 377 -8.19 -9.88 2.43
C GLU A 377 -8.30 -9.88 3.98
N ALA A 378 -9.00 -10.87 4.55
CA ALA A 378 -9.23 -10.95 5.99
C ALA A 378 -8.15 -11.73 6.74
N ARG A 379 -7.40 -12.61 6.07
CA ARG A 379 -6.56 -13.65 6.68
C ARG A 379 -5.53 -13.10 7.65
N ASP A 380 -4.71 -12.13 7.22
CA ASP A 380 -3.60 -11.63 8.04
C ASP A 380 -4.11 -10.95 9.31
N GLY A 381 -5.17 -10.14 9.18
CA GLY A 381 -5.83 -9.53 10.32
C GLY A 381 -6.51 -10.55 11.22
N ALA A 382 -7.14 -11.59 10.66
CA ALA A 382 -7.74 -12.67 11.39
C ALA A 382 -6.71 -13.48 12.16
N PHE A 383 -5.60 -13.85 11.51
CA PHE A 383 -4.53 -14.62 12.13
C PHE A 383 -3.97 -13.93 13.38
N ALA A 384 -3.67 -12.61 13.26
CA ALA A 384 -3.16 -11.82 14.38
C ALA A 384 -4.17 -11.74 15.55
N LEU A 385 -5.47 -11.55 15.23
CA LEU A 385 -6.50 -11.32 16.24
C LEU A 385 -6.99 -12.60 16.94
N ILE A 386 -6.92 -13.75 16.27
CA ILE A 386 -7.39 -15.03 16.82
C ILE A 386 -6.65 -15.39 18.11
N GLY A 387 -5.32 -15.26 18.12
CA GLY A 387 -4.50 -15.54 19.31
C GLY A 387 -4.85 -14.62 20.48
N GLU A 388 -5.09 -13.34 20.22
CA GLU A 388 -5.51 -12.37 21.22
C GLU A 388 -6.88 -12.72 21.80
N LEU A 389 -7.89 -12.97 20.96
CA LEU A 389 -9.24 -13.34 21.38
C LEU A 389 -9.29 -14.65 22.18
N ALA A 390 -8.47 -15.64 21.80
CA ALA A 390 -8.37 -16.90 22.52
C ALA A 390 -7.77 -16.73 23.91
N SER A 391 -6.84 -15.79 24.10
CA SER A 391 -6.27 -15.46 25.40
C SER A 391 -7.24 -14.75 26.35
N MET A 392 -8.22 -14.02 25.80
CA MET A 392 -9.21 -13.25 26.57
C MET A 392 -10.27 -14.13 27.24
N ARG A 393 -10.52 -15.35 26.73
CA ARG A 393 -11.58 -16.21 27.22
C ARG A 393 -11.19 -17.69 27.17
N THR A 394 -11.26 -18.35 28.34
CA THR A 394 -10.98 -19.79 28.48
C THR A 394 -12.24 -20.53 29.00
N PRO A 395 -12.79 -21.54 28.29
CA PRO A 395 -12.39 -21.97 26.96
C PRO A 395 -12.78 -20.95 25.85
N PRO A 396 -12.05 -20.91 24.72
CA PRO A 396 -12.36 -20.00 23.61
C PRO A 396 -13.71 -20.40 22.99
N PRO A 397 -14.41 -19.43 22.33
CA PRO A 397 -15.67 -19.71 21.63
C PRO A 397 -15.47 -20.77 20.54
N ARG A 398 -16.45 -21.68 20.37
CA ARG A 398 -16.38 -22.72 19.32
C ARG A 398 -16.20 -22.15 17.92
N LEU A 399 -16.84 -21.00 17.65
CA LEU A 399 -16.69 -20.31 16.37
C LEU A 399 -15.25 -19.83 16.16
N LEU A 400 -14.58 -19.34 17.22
CA LEU A 400 -13.17 -18.91 17.13
C LEU A 400 -12.23 -20.08 16.82
N VAL A 401 -12.48 -21.25 17.43
CA VAL A 401 -11.70 -22.48 17.15
C VAL A 401 -11.89 -22.93 15.69
N ALA A 402 -13.14 -22.91 15.21
CA ALA A 402 -13.42 -23.23 13.80
C ALA A 402 -12.75 -22.25 12.84
N LEU A 403 -12.78 -20.96 13.16
CA LEU A 403 -12.13 -19.91 12.37
C LEU A 403 -10.60 -20.06 12.36
N ALA A 404 -10.00 -20.41 13.52
CA ALA A 404 -8.56 -20.69 13.61
C ALA A 404 -8.14 -21.84 12.68
N ALA A 405 -8.93 -22.89 12.61
CA ALA A 405 -8.68 -23.99 11.67
C ALA A 405 -8.83 -23.55 10.19
N GLN A 406 -9.83 -22.70 9.89
CA GLN A 406 -10.09 -22.20 8.54
C GLN A 406 -8.96 -21.31 7.99
N VAL A 407 -8.37 -20.45 8.83
CA VAL A 407 -7.28 -19.54 8.43
C VAL A 407 -5.89 -20.15 8.63
N GLY A 408 -5.80 -21.39 9.13
CA GLY A 408 -4.53 -22.06 9.41
C GLY A 408 -3.81 -21.55 10.66
N ALA A 409 -4.50 -20.80 11.54
CA ALA A 409 -3.99 -20.47 12.85
C ALA A 409 -4.07 -21.70 13.74
N LEU A 410 -2.97 -22.04 14.44
CA LEU A 410 -2.98 -23.14 15.39
C LEU A 410 -4.01 -22.83 16.49
N PRO A 411 -4.84 -23.82 16.89
CA PRO A 411 -5.72 -23.63 18.04
C PRO A 411 -4.86 -23.34 19.28
N PRO A 412 -5.31 -22.47 20.16
CA PRO A 412 -4.59 -22.07 21.36
C PRO A 412 -4.35 -23.24 22.33
#